data_db72aa82d756db713e5b65bb4add7e63
#
_entry.id   db72aa82d756db713e5b65bb4add7e63
#
_cell.length_a   1.000
_cell.length_b   1.000
_cell.length_c   1.000
_cell.angle_alpha   90.00
_cell.angle_beta   90.00
_cell.angle_gamma   90.00
#
_symmetry.space_group_name_H-M   'P 1'
#
loop_
_entity.id
_entity.type
_entity.pdbx_description
1 polymer ?
#
loop_
_entity_poly.entity_id
_entity_poly.type
_entity_poly.pdbx_seq_one_letter_code
_entity_poly.pdbx_strand_id
1 'polypeptide(L)'
;LGMAITKSLVEKMGGTIECRSKLGEGTTYCITIPFVIDSSAAPRVEETAALTAATPEGMHVLLAEDNELNIEIAVFVLENAGVTVTKAINGQDALDQFAASTPGTFDAIIMDVMMPVMDGYQATRAIRQLDRPDAGSIPILAMTANAFVEDRRRAYEAGMNEHLTKPLEPEVVLRTLAKYRSK
;
A
#
# COMPACT_ATOMS: atom_id res chain seq x y z
N LEU A 1 -0.71 -1.34 30.02
CA LEU A 1 -1.87 -2.04 29.42
C LEU A 1 -1.47 -2.91 28.22
N GLY A 2 -0.59 -2.45 27.34
CA GLY A 2 -0.20 -3.17 26.11
C GLY A 2 0.42 -4.56 26.33
N MET A 3 1.36 -4.71 27.26
CA MET A 3 2.03 -5.99 27.53
C MET A 3 1.11 -7.07 28.09
N ALA A 4 0.09 -6.70 28.86
CA ALA A 4 -0.89 -7.66 29.35
C ALA A 4 -1.76 -8.22 28.21
N ILE A 5 -2.10 -7.38 27.24
CA ILE A 5 -2.83 -7.78 26.03
C ILE A 5 -1.96 -8.69 25.17
N THR A 6 -0.69 -8.32 24.95
CA THR A 6 0.27 -9.14 24.19
C THR A 6 0.42 -10.53 24.82
N LYS A 7 0.60 -10.59 26.14
CA LYS A 7 0.71 -11.87 26.86
C LYS A 7 -0.56 -12.71 26.68
N SER A 8 -1.74 -12.13 26.87
CA SER A 8 -3.02 -12.84 26.67
C SER A 8 -3.20 -13.37 25.25
N LEU A 9 -2.76 -12.63 24.23
CA LEU A 9 -2.83 -13.08 22.83
C LEU A 9 -1.88 -14.25 22.57
N VAL A 10 -0.63 -14.14 23.03
CA VAL A 10 0.37 -15.22 22.89
C VAL A 10 -0.10 -16.49 23.56
N GLU A 11 -0.63 -16.41 24.79
CA GLU A 11 -1.17 -17.55 25.53
C GLU A 11 -2.39 -18.18 24.82
N LYS A 12 -3.29 -17.37 24.26
CA LYS A 12 -4.42 -17.87 23.46
C LYS A 12 -3.98 -18.58 22.18
N MET A 13 -2.83 -18.23 21.64
CA MET A 13 -2.21 -18.90 20.49
C MET A 13 -1.39 -20.15 20.90
N GLY A 14 -1.44 -20.55 22.16
CA GLY A 14 -0.68 -21.68 22.68
C GLY A 14 0.81 -21.42 22.84
N GLY A 15 1.22 -20.15 22.80
CA GLY A 15 2.60 -19.73 22.93
C GLY A 15 3.02 -19.29 24.32
N THR A 16 4.27 -18.87 24.44
CA THR A 16 4.88 -18.33 25.66
C THR A 16 5.57 -17.00 25.40
N ILE A 17 5.60 -16.14 26.42
CA ILE A 17 6.33 -14.87 26.39
C ILE A 17 7.22 -14.76 27.62
N GLU A 18 8.50 -14.50 27.42
CA GLU A 18 9.48 -14.24 28.45
C GLU A 18 10.01 -12.81 28.34
N CYS A 19 10.27 -12.16 29.47
CA CYS A 19 10.86 -10.84 29.51
C CYS A 19 12.16 -10.89 30.36
N ARG A 20 13.23 -10.35 29.79
CA ARG A 20 14.51 -10.14 30.48
C ARG A 20 14.86 -8.68 30.43
N SER A 21 15.04 -8.04 31.57
CA SER A 21 15.35 -6.61 31.64
C SER A 21 16.44 -6.35 32.65
N LYS A 22 17.38 -5.46 32.30
CA LYS A 22 18.42 -4.98 33.23
C LYS A 22 18.55 -3.47 33.05
N LEU A 23 18.52 -2.77 34.18
CA LEU A 23 18.62 -1.32 34.19
C LEU A 23 19.92 -0.85 33.53
N GLY A 24 19.82 0.04 32.57
CA GLY A 24 20.95 0.56 31.77
C GLY A 24 21.40 -0.34 30.61
N GLU A 25 20.90 -1.58 30.51
CA GLU A 25 21.22 -2.51 29.41
C GLU A 25 20.06 -2.78 28.48
N GLY A 26 18.83 -2.41 28.85
CA GLY A 26 17.64 -2.55 28.03
C GLY A 26 16.73 -3.72 28.44
N THR A 27 15.76 -4.02 27.58
CA THR A 27 14.76 -5.05 27.80
C THR A 27 14.63 -5.93 26.54
N THR A 28 14.65 -7.24 26.76
CA THR A 28 14.43 -8.24 25.67
C THR A 28 13.18 -9.02 25.97
N TYR A 29 12.30 -9.13 24.97
CA TYR A 29 11.14 -10.01 24.99
C TYR A 29 11.37 -11.18 24.04
N CYS A 30 11.13 -12.39 24.52
CA CYS A 30 11.17 -13.61 23.73
C CYS A 30 9.75 -14.17 23.62
N ILE A 31 9.20 -14.30 22.41
CA ILE A 31 7.87 -14.83 22.16
C ILE A 31 8.04 -16.10 21.34
N THR A 32 7.47 -17.20 21.82
CA THR A 32 7.44 -18.48 21.10
C THR A 32 5.99 -18.87 20.86
N ILE A 33 5.61 -19.07 19.60
CA ILE A 33 4.25 -19.46 19.20
C ILE A 33 4.36 -20.73 18.33
N PRO A 34 3.65 -21.82 18.68
CA PRO A 34 3.59 -23.00 17.83
C PRO A 34 2.70 -22.75 16.64
N PHE A 35 3.16 -23.10 15.44
CA PHE A 35 2.36 -23.10 14.21
C PHE A 35 2.28 -24.51 13.63
N VAL A 36 1.11 -24.88 13.14
CA VAL A 36 0.95 -26.08 12.33
C VAL A 36 1.47 -25.77 10.94
N ILE A 37 2.44 -26.54 10.47
CA ILE A 37 2.91 -26.42 9.08
C ILE A 37 1.85 -27.05 8.19
N ASP A 38 1.24 -26.26 7.32
CA ASP A 38 0.37 -26.77 6.27
C ASP A 38 1.23 -27.39 5.17
N SER A 39 1.44 -28.70 5.28
CA SER A 39 2.18 -29.47 4.27
C SER A 39 1.42 -29.68 2.97
N SER A 40 0.12 -29.30 2.90
CA SER A 40 -0.69 -29.33 1.69
C SER A 40 -0.64 -28.00 0.91
N ALA A 41 -0.17 -26.93 1.53
CA ALA A 41 0.15 -25.73 0.82
C ALA A 41 1.32 -26.04 -0.13
N ALA A 42 1.03 -26.20 -1.41
CA ALA A 42 2.07 -26.12 -2.43
C ALA A 42 2.91 -24.88 -2.11
N PRO A 43 4.26 -24.95 -2.19
CA PRO A 43 5.07 -23.76 -2.00
C PRO A 43 4.41 -22.70 -2.86
N ARG A 44 4.00 -21.58 -2.23
CA ARG A 44 3.74 -20.37 -3.01
C ARG A 44 5.03 -20.17 -3.76
N VAL A 45 5.08 -20.69 -4.97
CA VAL A 45 6.03 -20.24 -5.94
C VAL A 45 5.72 -18.75 -6.00
N GLU A 46 6.54 -17.96 -5.30
CA GLU A 46 6.68 -16.60 -5.74
C GLU A 46 6.84 -16.78 -7.24
N GLU A 47 5.90 -16.29 -8.02
CA GLU A 47 6.09 -16.15 -9.43
C GLU A 47 7.22 -15.15 -9.64
N THR A 48 8.42 -15.58 -9.32
CA THR A 48 9.65 -15.21 -9.99
C THR A 48 9.63 -15.87 -11.36
N ALA A 49 8.43 -15.88 -12.01
CA ALA A 49 8.38 -15.97 -13.45
C ALA A 49 9.13 -14.74 -13.92
N ALA A 50 10.23 -15.00 -14.62
CA ALA A 50 11.04 -14.04 -15.33
C ALA A 50 10.13 -13.04 -16.08
N LEU A 51 9.55 -12.10 -15.36
CA LEU A 51 9.08 -10.85 -15.91
C LEU A 51 10.38 -10.16 -16.35
N THR A 52 10.64 -10.22 -17.62
CA THR A 52 11.52 -9.30 -18.31
C THR A 52 11.32 -7.95 -17.64
N ALA A 53 12.37 -7.46 -17.00
CA ALA A 53 12.34 -6.42 -15.98
C ALA A 53 11.69 -5.12 -16.50
N ALA A 54 10.37 -5.07 -16.52
CA ALA A 54 9.66 -3.82 -16.67
C ALA A 54 9.88 -3.06 -15.36
N THR A 55 10.69 -2.02 -15.41
CA THR A 55 10.85 -1.07 -14.31
C THR A 55 9.79 0.02 -14.47
N PRO A 56 9.29 0.65 -13.40
CA PRO A 56 8.37 1.78 -13.50
C PRO A 56 9.08 3.08 -13.90
N GLU A 57 10.35 3.02 -14.31
CA GLU A 57 11.15 4.17 -14.72
C GLU A 57 10.45 4.99 -15.80
N GLY A 58 10.41 6.30 -15.61
CA GLY A 58 9.76 7.25 -16.51
C GLY A 58 8.25 7.39 -16.32
N MET A 59 7.61 6.60 -15.46
CA MET A 59 6.22 6.81 -15.10
C MET A 59 6.02 8.10 -14.29
N HIS A 60 4.84 8.71 -14.44
CA HIS A 60 4.40 9.83 -13.62
C HIS A 60 3.21 9.41 -12.75
N VAL A 61 3.40 9.42 -11.44
CA VAL A 61 2.43 8.92 -10.46
C VAL A 61 1.86 10.08 -9.64
N LEU A 62 0.56 10.09 -9.44
CA LEU A 62 -0.13 10.93 -8.46
C LEU A 62 -0.22 10.17 -7.14
N LEU A 63 0.44 10.65 -6.10
CA LEU A 63 0.47 10.06 -4.76
C LEU A 63 -0.43 10.86 -3.81
N ALA A 64 -1.50 10.24 -3.32
CA ALA A 64 -2.40 10.80 -2.33
C ALA A 64 -2.17 10.14 -0.96
N GLU A 65 -1.72 10.92 0.00
CA GLU A 65 -1.40 10.52 1.37
C GLU A 65 -1.47 11.77 2.26
N ASP A 66 -1.99 11.67 3.48
CA ASP A 66 -2.15 12.81 4.38
C ASP A 66 -1.01 12.96 5.40
N ASN A 67 -0.21 11.92 5.58
CA ASN A 67 0.93 11.92 6.49
C ASN A 67 2.23 12.30 5.78
N GLU A 68 2.82 13.43 6.17
CA GLU A 68 4.02 13.98 5.53
C GLU A 68 5.21 12.98 5.52
N LEU A 69 5.42 12.25 6.63
CA LEU A 69 6.49 11.24 6.70
C LEU A 69 6.25 10.08 5.72
N ASN A 70 5.00 9.62 5.58
CA ASN A 70 4.66 8.57 4.61
C ASN A 70 4.85 9.06 3.18
N ILE A 71 4.50 10.33 2.91
CA ILE A 71 4.76 10.97 1.60
C ILE A 71 6.26 10.97 1.30
N GLU A 72 7.09 11.42 2.24
CA GLU A 72 8.55 11.46 2.04
C GLU A 72 9.14 10.08 1.75
N ILE A 73 8.72 9.06 2.51
CA ILE A 73 9.18 7.68 2.30
C ILE A 73 8.74 7.17 0.92
N ALA A 74 7.47 7.36 0.55
CA ALA A 74 6.95 6.90 -0.74
C ALA A 74 7.64 7.61 -1.91
N VAL A 75 7.81 8.93 -1.82
CA VAL A 75 8.52 9.73 -2.83
C VAL A 75 9.97 9.26 -2.98
N PHE A 76 10.69 9.07 -1.87
CA PHE A 76 12.06 8.57 -1.90
C PHE A 76 12.16 7.23 -2.64
N VAL A 77 11.26 6.29 -2.35
CA VAL A 77 11.24 4.97 -2.99
C VAL A 77 10.96 5.08 -4.49
N LEU A 78 9.97 5.90 -4.87
CA LEU A 78 9.53 6.04 -6.25
C LEU A 78 10.55 6.80 -7.10
N GLU A 79 11.05 7.92 -6.61
CA GLU A 79 12.02 8.76 -7.34
C GLU A 79 13.37 8.03 -7.53
N ASN A 80 13.83 7.24 -6.55
CA ASN A 80 15.01 6.41 -6.71
C ASN A 80 14.86 5.32 -7.80
N ALA A 81 13.61 4.98 -8.15
CA ALA A 81 13.30 4.08 -9.24
C ALA A 81 13.03 4.79 -10.58
N GLY A 82 13.28 6.10 -10.65
CA GLY A 82 13.07 6.91 -11.85
C GLY A 82 11.61 7.27 -12.13
N VAL A 83 10.73 7.20 -11.12
CA VAL A 83 9.32 7.61 -11.21
C VAL A 83 9.17 9.07 -10.82
N THR A 84 8.46 9.85 -11.61
CA THR A 84 8.08 11.23 -11.23
C THR A 84 6.85 11.19 -10.33
N VAL A 85 6.86 11.96 -9.24
CA VAL A 85 5.75 11.95 -8.26
C VAL A 85 5.14 13.35 -8.13
N THR A 86 3.82 13.41 -8.31
CA THR A 86 3.01 14.57 -7.91
C THR A 86 2.28 14.21 -6.61
N LYS A 87 2.35 15.09 -5.62
CA LYS A 87 1.80 14.86 -4.27
C LYS A 87 0.42 15.47 -4.14
N ALA A 88 -0.49 14.75 -3.49
CA ALA A 88 -1.77 15.23 -3.01
C ALA A 88 -1.91 14.89 -1.52
N ILE A 89 -2.42 15.82 -0.73
CA ILE A 89 -2.48 15.70 0.74
C ILE A 89 -3.79 15.10 1.26
N ASN A 90 -4.73 14.82 0.40
CA ASN A 90 -6.00 14.15 0.69
C ASN A 90 -6.69 13.75 -0.63
N GLY A 91 -7.83 13.05 -0.52
CA GLY A 91 -8.59 12.58 -1.69
C GLY A 91 -9.18 13.70 -2.55
N GLN A 92 -9.58 14.83 -1.94
CA GLN A 92 -10.09 15.98 -2.70
C GLN A 92 -8.99 16.63 -3.53
N ASP A 93 -7.81 16.83 -2.94
CA ASP A 93 -6.65 17.39 -3.63
C ASP A 93 -6.22 16.47 -4.80
N ALA A 94 -6.24 15.14 -4.59
CA ALA A 94 -5.95 14.19 -5.67
C ALA A 94 -6.96 14.27 -6.81
N LEU A 95 -8.25 14.39 -6.49
CA LEU A 95 -9.31 14.56 -7.48
C LEU A 95 -9.12 15.85 -8.28
N ASP A 96 -8.87 16.97 -7.60
CA ASP A 96 -8.73 18.28 -8.21
C ASP A 96 -7.50 18.33 -9.12
N GLN A 97 -6.36 17.80 -8.68
CA GLN A 97 -5.13 17.74 -9.47
C GLN A 97 -5.30 16.82 -10.69
N PHE A 98 -5.94 15.65 -10.52
CA PHE A 98 -6.23 14.76 -11.64
C PHE A 98 -7.19 15.43 -12.65
N ALA A 99 -8.27 16.05 -12.18
CA ALA A 99 -9.25 16.72 -13.04
C ALA A 99 -8.63 17.90 -13.82
N ALA A 100 -7.72 18.65 -13.20
CA ALA A 100 -7.04 19.80 -13.84
C ALA A 100 -5.93 19.38 -14.81
N SER A 101 -5.42 18.15 -14.71
CA SER A 101 -4.35 17.67 -15.58
C SER A 101 -4.83 17.34 -16.99
N THR A 102 -3.92 17.40 -17.96
CA THR A 102 -4.19 16.87 -19.30
C THR A 102 -4.36 15.35 -19.24
N PRO A 103 -5.33 14.75 -19.97
CA PRO A 103 -5.43 13.28 -20.06
C PRO A 103 -4.10 12.64 -20.45
N GLY A 104 -3.72 11.58 -19.74
CA GLY A 104 -2.44 10.89 -19.93
C GLY A 104 -1.25 11.54 -19.23
N THR A 105 -1.44 12.59 -18.41
CA THR A 105 -0.37 13.16 -17.57
C THR A 105 0.12 12.17 -16.54
N PHE A 106 -0.78 11.42 -15.93
CA PHE A 106 -0.46 10.40 -14.93
C PHE A 106 -0.60 9.00 -15.50
N ASP A 107 0.36 8.14 -15.18
CA ASP A 107 0.35 6.72 -15.56
C ASP A 107 -0.36 5.86 -14.52
N ALA A 108 -0.38 6.30 -13.26
CA ALA A 108 -1.08 5.65 -12.16
C ALA A 108 -1.35 6.64 -11.00
N ILE A 109 -2.29 6.25 -10.13
CA ILE A 109 -2.56 6.94 -8.87
C ILE A 109 -2.29 5.95 -7.74
N ILE A 110 -1.48 6.34 -6.75
CA ILE A 110 -1.33 5.64 -5.48
C ILE A 110 -2.18 6.42 -4.46
N MET A 111 -3.17 5.76 -3.88
CA MET A 111 -4.23 6.40 -3.08
C MET A 111 -4.32 5.78 -1.70
N ASP A 112 -3.99 6.55 -0.66
CA ASP A 112 -4.36 6.12 0.69
C ASP A 112 -5.87 6.02 0.84
N VAL A 113 -6.30 4.95 1.49
CA VAL A 113 -7.72 4.72 1.76
C VAL A 113 -8.23 5.64 2.87
N MET A 114 -7.41 5.88 3.89
CA MET A 114 -7.83 6.61 5.10
C MET A 114 -7.21 8.00 5.15
N MET A 115 -7.91 8.98 4.60
CA MET A 115 -7.49 10.39 4.60
C MET A 115 -8.61 11.30 5.11
N PRO A 116 -8.27 12.46 5.70
CA PRO A 116 -9.25 13.48 6.06
C PRO A 116 -9.84 14.16 4.81
N VAL A 117 -10.91 14.92 4.99
CA VAL A 117 -11.64 15.68 3.97
C VAL A 117 -12.39 14.78 2.98
N MET A 118 -11.67 13.93 2.24
CA MET A 118 -12.20 12.94 1.33
C MET A 118 -11.33 11.69 1.42
N ASP A 119 -11.95 10.55 1.73
CA ASP A 119 -11.27 9.26 1.76
C ASP A 119 -10.92 8.74 0.35
N GLY A 120 -10.02 7.76 0.28
CA GLY A 120 -9.55 7.24 -1.00
C GLY A 120 -10.64 6.52 -1.80
N TYR A 121 -11.66 5.93 -1.14
CA TYR A 121 -12.77 5.31 -1.85
C TYR A 121 -13.69 6.35 -2.50
N GLN A 122 -13.96 7.46 -1.80
CA GLN A 122 -14.75 8.57 -2.32
C GLN A 122 -14.02 9.23 -3.49
N ALA A 123 -12.72 9.52 -3.32
CA ALA A 123 -11.87 10.09 -4.36
C ALA A 123 -11.85 9.21 -5.62
N THR A 124 -11.65 7.90 -5.44
CA THR A 124 -11.65 6.94 -6.55
C THR A 124 -12.98 6.96 -7.32
N ARG A 125 -14.11 6.89 -6.62
CA ARG A 125 -15.44 6.95 -7.28
C ARG A 125 -15.62 8.25 -8.03
N ALA A 126 -15.22 9.38 -7.44
CA ALA A 126 -15.31 10.68 -8.10
C ALA A 126 -14.41 10.76 -9.35
N ILE A 127 -13.16 10.26 -9.27
CA ILE A 127 -12.26 10.18 -10.42
C ILE A 127 -12.86 9.33 -11.52
N ARG A 128 -13.45 8.16 -11.22
CA ARG A 128 -14.08 7.27 -12.20
C ARG A 128 -15.31 7.88 -12.89
N GLN A 129 -15.94 8.90 -12.28
CA GLN A 129 -17.12 9.59 -12.81
C GLN A 129 -16.76 10.85 -13.62
N LEU A 130 -15.50 11.26 -13.70
CA LEU A 130 -15.08 12.41 -14.50
C LEU A 130 -15.30 12.13 -15.99
N ASP A 131 -15.82 13.15 -16.69
CA ASP A 131 -15.97 13.11 -18.16
C ASP A 131 -14.62 13.38 -18.83
N ARG A 132 -13.73 12.38 -18.79
CA ARG A 132 -12.42 12.42 -19.43
C ARG A 132 -11.97 11.02 -19.84
N PRO A 133 -11.21 10.90 -20.95
CA PRO A 133 -10.95 9.60 -21.58
C PRO A 133 -10.16 8.62 -20.74
N ASP A 134 -9.32 9.09 -19.80
CA ASP A 134 -8.48 8.25 -18.95
C ASP A 134 -9.08 7.98 -17.56
N ALA A 135 -10.19 8.64 -17.19
CA ALA A 135 -10.81 8.47 -15.86
C ALA A 135 -11.22 7.02 -15.55
N GLY A 136 -11.73 6.31 -16.57
CA GLY A 136 -12.15 4.91 -16.42
C GLY A 136 -11.00 3.91 -16.45
N SER A 137 -9.85 4.25 -17.00
CA SER A 137 -8.74 3.32 -17.28
C SER A 137 -7.49 3.55 -16.44
N ILE A 138 -7.28 4.75 -15.87
CA ILE A 138 -6.10 5.02 -15.07
C ILE A 138 -6.00 4.03 -13.90
N PRO A 139 -4.86 3.35 -13.73
CA PRO A 139 -4.64 2.47 -12.59
C PRO A 139 -4.68 3.25 -11.26
N ILE A 140 -5.50 2.78 -10.31
CA ILE A 140 -5.56 3.33 -8.95
C ILE A 140 -5.20 2.22 -7.99
N LEU A 141 -4.09 2.39 -7.27
CA LEU A 141 -3.54 1.45 -6.32
C LEU A 141 -3.89 1.93 -4.90
N ALA A 142 -4.72 1.18 -4.18
CA ALA A 142 -5.05 1.48 -2.79
C ALA A 142 -3.84 1.28 -1.87
N MET A 143 -3.56 2.23 -0.97
CA MET A 143 -2.70 2.01 0.19
C MET A 143 -3.56 1.79 1.43
N THR A 144 -3.35 0.69 2.14
CA THR A 144 -4.14 0.34 3.32
C THR A 144 -3.26 -0.19 4.45
N ALA A 145 -3.62 0.13 5.70
CA ALA A 145 -2.97 -0.44 6.88
C ALA A 145 -3.30 -1.93 7.08
N ASN A 146 -4.37 -2.43 6.46
CA ASN A 146 -4.87 -3.78 6.63
C ASN A 146 -5.07 -4.48 5.29
N ALA A 147 -4.64 -5.74 5.20
CA ALA A 147 -4.83 -6.60 4.03
C ALA A 147 -6.06 -7.51 4.14
N PHE A 148 -7.09 -7.11 4.91
CA PHE A 148 -8.29 -7.95 5.07
C PHE A 148 -9.08 -8.06 3.78
N VAL A 149 -9.70 -9.22 3.59
CA VAL A 149 -10.53 -9.53 2.40
C VAL A 149 -11.62 -8.49 2.16
N GLU A 150 -12.20 -7.93 3.24
CA GLU A 150 -13.23 -6.90 3.16
C GLU A 150 -12.70 -5.56 2.62
N ASP A 151 -11.50 -5.15 3.02
CA ASP A 151 -10.89 -3.90 2.56
C ASP A 151 -10.53 -3.99 1.08
N ARG A 152 -10.03 -5.13 0.64
CA ARG A 152 -9.82 -5.44 -0.78
C ARG A 152 -11.10 -5.34 -1.59
N ARG A 153 -12.18 -5.96 -1.10
CA ARG A 153 -13.46 -5.93 -1.79
C ARG A 153 -13.97 -4.49 -1.95
N ARG A 154 -13.92 -3.70 -0.88
CA ARG A 154 -14.31 -2.28 -0.91
C ARG A 154 -13.48 -1.46 -1.89
N ALA A 155 -12.17 -1.72 -1.97
CA ALA A 155 -11.29 -1.06 -2.92
C ALA A 155 -11.71 -1.36 -4.37
N TYR A 156 -11.94 -2.62 -4.71
CA TYR A 156 -12.42 -3.02 -6.04
C TYR A 156 -13.83 -2.46 -6.34
N GLU A 157 -14.75 -2.49 -5.39
CA GLU A 157 -16.10 -1.91 -5.53
C GLU A 157 -16.06 -0.38 -5.74
N ALA A 158 -15.05 0.30 -5.22
CA ALA A 158 -14.82 1.72 -5.47
C ALA A 158 -14.20 2.00 -6.86
N GLY A 159 -13.66 0.98 -7.53
CA GLY A 159 -13.00 1.09 -8.84
C GLY A 159 -11.47 1.15 -8.77
N MET A 160 -10.86 0.77 -7.65
CA MET A 160 -9.40 0.60 -7.53
C MET A 160 -8.94 -0.71 -8.19
N ASN A 161 -7.71 -0.75 -8.67
CA ASN A 161 -7.19 -1.86 -9.47
C ASN A 161 -6.34 -2.84 -8.66
N GLU A 162 -5.60 -2.34 -7.67
CA GLU A 162 -4.69 -3.13 -6.84
C GLU A 162 -4.70 -2.57 -5.41
N HIS A 163 -4.09 -3.33 -4.48
CA HIS A 163 -3.89 -2.85 -3.13
C HIS A 163 -2.43 -3.05 -2.71
N LEU A 164 -1.92 -2.09 -1.97
CA LEU A 164 -0.61 -2.06 -1.34
C LEU A 164 -0.81 -1.97 0.18
N THR A 165 -0.03 -2.72 0.94
CA THR A 165 -0.07 -2.66 2.41
C THR A 165 0.90 -1.62 2.92
N LYS A 166 0.52 -0.90 3.97
CA LYS A 166 1.45 -0.06 4.74
C LYS A 166 2.15 -0.89 5.84
N PRO A 167 3.45 -0.72 6.08
CA PRO A 167 4.36 0.20 5.40
C PRO A 167 4.63 -0.24 3.95
N LEU A 168 4.85 0.73 3.06
CA LEU A 168 5.13 0.45 1.66
C LEU A 168 6.45 -0.32 1.51
N GLU A 169 6.36 -1.53 0.99
CA GLU A 169 7.53 -2.32 0.62
C GLU A 169 8.01 -1.91 -0.79
N PRO A 170 9.24 -1.38 -0.94
CA PRO A 170 9.74 -0.85 -2.21
C PRO A 170 9.57 -1.81 -3.38
N GLU A 171 9.98 -3.08 -3.22
CA GLU A 171 9.89 -4.09 -4.27
C GLU A 171 8.45 -4.36 -4.71
N VAL A 172 7.50 -4.39 -3.76
CA VAL A 172 6.09 -4.64 -4.05
C VAL A 172 5.48 -3.50 -4.82
N VAL A 173 5.72 -2.25 -4.39
CA VAL A 173 5.22 -1.04 -5.05
C VAL A 173 5.74 -0.95 -6.48
N LEU A 174 7.06 -1.05 -6.66
CA LEU A 174 7.69 -0.91 -7.97
C LEU A 174 7.26 -2.01 -8.93
N ARG A 175 7.18 -3.26 -8.47
CA ARG A 175 6.68 -4.38 -9.25
C ARG A 175 5.21 -4.18 -9.64
N THR A 176 4.39 -3.66 -8.72
CA THR A 176 2.97 -3.41 -9.00
C THR A 176 2.78 -2.31 -10.03
N LEU A 177 3.51 -1.19 -9.91
CA LEU A 177 3.50 -0.11 -10.91
C LEU A 177 3.98 -0.59 -12.28
N ALA A 178 5.03 -1.40 -12.33
CA ALA A 178 5.58 -1.91 -13.58
C ALA A 178 4.57 -2.72 -14.41
N LYS A 179 3.56 -3.36 -13.78
CA LYS A 179 2.46 -4.05 -14.50
C LYS A 179 1.62 -3.08 -15.34
N TYR A 180 1.54 -1.83 -14.95
CA TYR A 180 0.70 -0.79 -15.56
C TYR A 180 1.47 0.16 -16.47
N ARG A 181 2.78 -0.05 -16.61
CA ARG A 181 3.57 0.72 -17.57
C ARG A 181 3.04 0.46 -18.97
N SER A 182 2.43 1.47 -19.58
CA SER A 182 2.02 1.40 -21.00
C SER A 182 3.24 1.14 -21.88
N LYS A 183 3.11 0.18 -22.79
CA LYS A 183 4.14 -0.13 -23.78
C LYS A 183 4.21 0.96 -24.83
#